data_55c64e9f03bc7ac1f5adeea1a7893291
#
_entry.id   55c64e9f03bc7ac1f5adeea1a7893291
#
_cell.length_a   1.000
_cell.length_b   1.000
_cell.length_c   1.000
_cell.angle_alpha   90.00
_cell.angle_beta   90.00
_cell.angle_gamma   90.00
#
_symmetry.space_group_name_H-M   'P 1'
#
loop_
_entity.id
_entity.type
_entity.pdbx_description
1 polymer ?
#
loop_
_entity_poly.entity_id
_entity_poly.type
_entity_poly.pdbx_seq_one_letter_code
_entity_poly.pdbx_strand_id
1 'polypeptide(L)'
;MADGSGGDDRPLIAVLDYGIGNLRSAQKALEHVGADARLTADKALIADAAGVVLPGVGAFGRCVEALGEAGLADVAHEAASVAADGTGRPVLGVCVGLQMLFDGSDENPEVPGLGVVPGRVHLLPEGVKRPQMQWNVLRWSGPTSMADGLEPDPWVYFVHSYWAQPDDPSYVAATCDYGIEVTAAVARGRMWATQFHPEKSAANGLRILENFVAETRAGVR
;
A
#
# COMPACT_ATOMS: atom_id res chain seq x y z
N MET A 1 3.18 -27.61 36.62
CA MET A 1 2.17 -27.25 35.62
C MET A 1 2.67 -25.95 34.98
N ALA A 2 3.24 -26.05 33.77
CA ALA A 2 3.71 -24.88 33.05
C ALA A 2 2.48 -24.32 32.33
N ASP A 3 2.14 -23.09 32.69
CA ASP A 3 1.06 -22.33 32.08
C ASP A 3 1.50 -21.92 30.65
N GLY A 4 0.89 -22.58 29.68
CA GLY A 4 1.19 -22.37 28.25
C GLY A 4 0.44 -21.17 27.70
N SER A 5 0.74 -19.97 28.17
CA SER A 5 0.36 -18.73 27.45
C SER A 5 1.39 -18.45 26.34
N GLY A 6 1.41 -19.31 25.33
CA GLY A 6 2.00 -18.97 24.04
C GLY A 6 1.16 -17.87 23.40
N GLY A 7 1.44 -16.61 23.71
CA GLY A 7 0.87 -15.51 22.97
C GLY A 7 1.21 -15.70 21.50
N ASP A 8 0.24 -15.51 20.63
CA ASP A 8 0.41 -15.54 19.17
C ASP A 8 1.44 -14.44 18.81
N ASP A 9 2.67 -14.84 18.50
CA ASP A 9 3.81 -13.94 18.22
C ASP A 9 3.69 -13.24 16.83
N ARG A 10 2.52 -13.39 16.19
CA ARG A 10 2.22 -12.76 14.93
C ARG A 10 1.86 -11.28 15.14
N PRO A 11 2.49 -10.34 14.42
CA PRO A 11 2.15 -8.93 14.56
C PRO A 11 0.71 -8.69 14.09
N LEU A 12 -0.04 -7.92 14.89
CA LEU A 12 -1.36 -7.45 14.50
C LEU A 12 -1.22 -6.41 13.38
N ILE A 13 -1.86 -6.68 12.24
CA ILE A 13 -1.94 -5.73 11.12
C ILE A 13 -3.40 -5.36 10.88
N ALA A 14 -3.71 -4.07 11.01
CA ALA A 14 -5.02 -3.55 10.69
C ALA A 14 -5.15 -3.31 9.18
N VAL A 15 -6.03 -4.02 8.52
CA VAL A 15 -6.44 -3.75 7.14
C VAL A 15 -7.70 -2.90 7.21
N LEU A 16 -7.62 -1.64 6.75
CA LEU A 16 -8.71 -0.68 6.87
C LEU A 16 -9.93 -1.13 6.07
N ASP A 17 -11.05 -1.35 6.76
CA ASP A 17 -12.31 -1.76 6.17
C ASP A 17 -13.26 -0.56 6.09
N TYR A 18 -13.31 0.06 4.92
CA TYR A 18 -14.23 1.14 4.59
C TYR A 18 -15.25 0.71 3.50
N GLY A 19 -15.47 -0.61 3.37
CA GLY A 19 -16.47 -1.17 2.46
C GLY A 19 -16.03 -1.31 1.01
N ILE A 20 -14.83 -0.84 0.63
CA ILE A 20 -14.30 -0.93 -0.74
C ILE A 20 -12.92 -1.60 -0.71
N GLY A 21 -12.73 -2.58 -1.58
CA GLY A 21 -11.43 -3.23 -1.73
C GLY A 21 -11.50 -4.74 -1.92
N ASN A 22 -10.39 -5.31 -2.37
CA ASN A 22 -10.17 -6.75 -2.34
C ASN A 22 -9.67 -7.18 -0.95
N LEU A 23 -10.42 -6.73 0.08
CA LEU A 23 -10.01 -6.77 1.49
C LEU A 23 -9.63 -8.18 1.95
N ARG A 24 -10.44 -9.17 1.59
CA ARG A 24 -10.23 -10.57 1.99
C ARG A 24 -8.96 -11.17 1.38
N SER A 25 -8.62 -10.80 0.14
CA SER A 25 -7.39 -11.28 -0.49
C SER A 25 -6.16 -10.67 0.16
N ALA A 26 -6.18 -9.38 0.47
CA ALA A 26 -5.12 -8.71 1.20
C ALA A 26 -4.94 -9.31 2.61
N GLN A 27 -6.04 -9.50 3.35
CA GLN A 27 -6.02 -10.15 4.66
C GLN A 27 -5.38 -11.54 4.59
N LYS A 28 -5.87 -12.41 3.70
CA LYS A 28 -5.37 -13.78 3.58
C LYS A 28 -3.89 -13.84 3.16
N ALA A 29 -3.46 -12.93 2.28
CA ALA A 29 -2.06 -12.86 1.88
C ALA A 29 -1.16 -12.47 3.07
N LEU A 30 -1.57 -11.50 3.89
CA LEU A 30 -0.86 -11.12 5.11
C LEU A 30 -0.85 -12.23 6.16
N GLU A 31 -1.98 -12.93 6.35
CA GLU A 31 -2.06 -14.10 7.24
C GLU A 31 -1.12 -15.23 6.77
N HIS A 32 -1.04 -15.45 5.44
CA HIS A 32 -0.15 -16.45 4.84
C HIS A 32 1.32 -16.18 5.12
N VAL A 33 1.72 -14.92 5.18
CA VAL A 33 3.10 -14.51 5.46
C VAL A 33 3.36 -14.24 6.96
N GLY A 34 2.45 -14.69 7.84
CA GLY A 34 2.67 -14.76 9.27
C GLY A 34 2.26 -13.53 10.07
N ALA A 35 1.28 -12.76 9.61
CA ALA A 35 0.62 -11.71 10.37
C ALA A 35 -0.70 -12.20 11.02
N ASP A 36 -1.14 -11.53 12.11
CA ASP A 36 -2.53 -11.52 12.56
C ASP A 36 -3.22 -10.33 11.84
N ALA A 37 -3.69 -10.57 10.62
CA ALA A 37 -4.30 -9.52 9.80
C ALA A 37 -5.80 -9.43 10.07
N ARG A 38 -6.28 -8.25 10.45
CA ARG A 38 -7.70 -8.01 10.76
C ARG A 38 -8.30 -6.91 9.91
N LEU A 39 -9.43 -7.22 9.25
CA LEU A 39 -10.27 -6.22 8.61
C LEU A 39 -10.99 -5.43 9.71
N THR A 40 -10.82 -4.11 9.73
CA THR A 40 -11.40 -3.32 10.82
C THR A 40 -11.61 -1.87 10.44
N ALA A 41 -12.69 -1.29 10.97
CA ALA A 41 -12.95 0.15 11.08
C ALA A 41 -12.85 0.64 12.54
N ASP A 42 -12.54 -0.25 13.49
CA ASP A 42 -12.37 0.11 14.89
C ASP A 42 -11.05 0.85 15.10
N LYS A 43 -11.16 2.13 15.45
CA LYS A 43 -10.01 3.03 15.65
C LYS A 43 -9.11 2.57 16.80
N ALA A 44 -9.66 1.94 17.85
CA ALA A 44 -8.86 1.42 18.96
C ALA A 44 -8.01 0.24 18.48
N LEU A 45 -8.60 -0.71 17.75
CA LEU A 45 -7.85 -1.82 17.16
C LEU A 45 -6.79 -1.33 16.17
N ILE A 46 -7.12 -0.31 15.35
CA ILE A 46 -6.15 0.30 14.44
C ILE A 46 -5.01 0.95 15.23
N ALA A 47 -5.32 1.62 16.34
CA ALA A 47 -4.30 2.25 17.18
C ALA A 47 -3.34 1.23 17.83
N ASP A 48 -3.82 0.04 18.19
CA ASP A 48 -3.03 -1.03 18.80
C ASP A 48 -2.24 -1.87 17.76
N ALA A 49 -2.55 -1.74 16.47
CA ALA A 49 -1.91 -2.54 15.43
C ALA A 49 -0.43 -2.19 15.25
N ALA A 50 0.41 -3.19 15.00
CA ALA A 50 1.82 -3.04 14.68
C ALA A 50 2.07 -2.48 13.27
N GLY A 51 1.08 -2.59 12.37
CA GLY A 51 1.11 -2.03 11.02
C GLY A 51 -0.29 -1.78 10.48
N VAL A 52 -0.40 -0.92 9.49
CA VAL A 52 -1.68 -0.56 8.84
C VAL A 52 -1.59 -0.79 7.34
N VAL A 53 -2.63 -1.37 6.77
CA VAL A 53 -2.79 -1.53 5.31
C VAL A 53 -3.98 -0.70 4.86
N LEU A 54 -3.78 0.17 3.87
CA LEU A 54 -4.79 0.95 3.17
C LEU A 54 -5.01 0.31 1.79
N PRO A 55 -5.95 -0.61 1.65
CA PRO A 55 -6.30 -1.18 0.35
C PRO A 55 -7.21 -0.23 -0.42
N GLY A 56 -7.28 -0.37 -1.73
CA GLY A 56 -8.26 0.36 -2.54
C GLY A 56 -8.41 -0.26 -3.92
N VAL A 57 -9.64 -0.28 -4.43
CA VAL A 57 -9.96 -0.70 -5.81
C VAL A 57 -11.11 0.14 -6.36
N GLY A 58 -11.21 0.23 -7.69
CA GLY A 58 -12.25 1.01 -8.36
C GLY A 58 -11.84 2.46 -8.54
N ALA A 59 -12.78 3.40 -8.44
CA ALA A 59 -12.55 4.80 -8.69
C ALA A 59 -11.96 5.52 -7.47
N PHE A 60 -11.01 6.42 -7.70
CA PHE A 60 -10.34 7.22 -6.68
C PHE A 60 -11.33 7.95 -5.76
N GLY A 61 -12.24 8.75 -6.35
CA GLY A 61 -13.19 9.55 -5.58
C GLY A 61 -14.08 8.68 -4.67
N ARG A 62 -14.54 7.52 -5.16
CA ARG A 62 -15.35 6.61 -4.36
C ARG A 62 -14.60 6.00 -3.17
N CYS A 63 -13.29 5.74 -3.35
CA CYS A 63 -12.46 5.24 -2.25
C CYS A 63 -12.26 6.32 -1.18
N VAL A 64 -11.96 7.57 -1.59
CA VAL A 64 -11.79 8.69 -0.64
C VAL A 64 -13.08 8.99 0.11
N GLU A 65 -14.22 9.09 -0.60
CA GLU A 65 -15.54 9.30 -0.01
C GLU A 65 -15.88 8.21 1.01
N ALA A 66 -15.76 6.94 0.62
CA ALA A 66 -16.06 5.81 1.51
C ALA A 66 -15.13 5.76 2.74
N LEU A 67 -13.86 6.12 2.57
CA LEU A 67 -12.90 6.24 3.68
C LEU A 67 -13.35 7.35 4.66
N GLY A 68 -13.85 8.48 4.14
CA GLY A 68 -14.42 9.56 4.92
C GLY A 68 -15.73 9.17 5.62
N GLU A 69 -16.67 8.51 4.90
CA GLU A 69 -17.93 8.00 5.46
C GLU A 69 -17.71 6.98 6.59
N ALA A 70 -16.67 6.17 6.49
CA ALA A 70 -16.26 5.24 7.55
C ALA A 70 -15.57 5.94 8.73
N GLY A 71 -15.31 7.25 8.65
CA GLY A 71 -14.59 8.03 9.66
C GLY A 71 -13.11 7.65 9.80
N LEU A 72 -12.51 7.08 8.75
CA LEU A 72 -11.13 6.58 8.76
C LEU A 72 -10.14 7.51 8.03
N ALA A 73 -10.58 8.59 7.38
CA ALA A 73 -9.70 9.47 6.61
C ALA A 73 -8.58 10.07 7.47
N ASP A 74 -8.92 10.65 8.63
CA ASP A 74 -7.93 11.23 9.55
C ASP A 74 -6.97 10.16 10.09
N VAL A 75 -7.50 8.96 10.41
CA VAL A 75 -6.69 7.84 10.92
C VAL A 75 -5.68 7.36 9.86
N ALA A 76 -6.12 7.25 8.60
CA ALA A 76 -5.26 6.86 7.49
C ALA A 76 -4.21 7.92 7.18
N HIS A 77 -4.60 9.20 7.17
CA HIS A 77 -3.69 10.33 6.98
C HIS A 77 -2.61 10.38 8.08
N GLU A 78 -3.03 10.35 9.35
CA GLU A 78 -2.10 10.39 10.48
C GLU A 78 -1.14 9.20 10.46
N ALA A 79 -1.67 7.97 10.29
CA ALA A 79 -0.83 6.78 10.24
C ALA A 79 0.21 6.85 9.11
N ALA A 80 -0.20 7.27 7.90
CA ALA A 80 0.69 7.38 6.75
C ALA A 80 1.72 8.51 6.91
N SER A 81 1.32 9.67 7.44
CA SER A 81 2.22 10.82 7.68
C SER A 81 3.30 10.48 8.68
N VAL A 82 2.93 9.89 9.82
CA VAL A 82 3.90 9.51 10.86
C VAL A 82 4.81 8.36 10.38
N ALA A 83 4.29 7.43 9.57
CA ALA A 83 5.11 6.41 8.93
C ALA A 83 6.09 7.02 7.92
N ALA A 84 5.68 8.02 7.12
CA ALA A 84 6.54 8.72 6.18
C ALA A 84 7.67 9.50 6.88
N ASP A 85 7.43 10.02 8.07
CA ASP A 85 8.46 10.64 8.92
C ASP A 85 9.42 9.62 9.55
N GLY A 86 9.16 8.32 9.42
CA GLY A 86 10.00 7.24 9.93
C GLY A 86 9.80 6.92 11.42
N THR A 87 8.89 7.61 12.11
CA THR A 87 8.71 7.49 13.57
C THR A 87 7.51 6.62 13.96
N GLY A 88 6.59 6.35 13.02
CA GLY A 88 5.39 5.56 13.27
C GLY A 88 5.53 4.09 12.92
N ARG A 89 4.42 3.38 13.12
CA ARG A 89 4.28 2.01 12.61
C ARG A 89 4.27 1.98 11.08
N PRO A 90 4.69 0.86 10.44
CA PRO A 90 4.63 0.73 8.99
C PRO A 90 3.21 0.87 8.43
N VAL A 91 3.12 1.53 7.28
CA VAL A 91 1.88 1.66 6.51
C VAL A 91 2.11 1.14 5.10
N LEU A 92 1.16 0.37 4.55
CA LEU A 92 1.17 -0.12 3.18
C LEU A 92 -0.10 0.31 2.44
N GLY A 93 0.04 1.20 1.45
CA GLY A 93 -1.01 1.49 0.47
C GLY A 93 -1.01 0.48 -0.69
N VAL A 94 -2.19 0.00 -1.15
CA VAL A 94 -2.28 -0.95 -2.26
C VAL A 94 -3.23 -0.43 -3.34
N CYS A 95 -2.75 -0.31 -4.56
CA CYS A 95 -3.45 0.14 -5.76
C CYS A 95 -4.08 1.53 -5.57
N VAL A 96 -5.41 1.67 -5.50
CA VAL A 96 -6.05 2.96 -5.19
C VAL A 96 -5.64 3.46 -3.79
N GLY A 97 -5.26 2.55 -2.86
CA GLY A 97 -4.68 2.92 -1.57
C GLY A 97 -3.37 3.72 -1.70
N LEU A 98 -2.52 3.38 -2.67
CA LEU A 98 -1.38 4.22 -3.05
C LEU A 98 -1.85 5.57 -3.57
N GLN A 99 -2.83 5.58 -4.48
CA GLN A 99 -3.30 6.80 -5.13
C GLN A 99 -3.91 7.79 -4.12
N MET A 100 -4.65 7.28 -3.13
CA MET A 100 -5.24 8.11 -2.06
C MET A 100 -4.22 8.86 -1.21
N LEU A 101 -2.96 8.40 -1.15
CA LEU A 101 -1.90 9.10 -0.40
C LEU A 101 -1.47 10.43 -1.05
N PHE A 102 -1.78 10.65 -2.32
CA PHE A 102 -1.43 11.85 -3.09
C PHE A 102 -2.40 13.00 -2.83
N ASP A 103 -2.10 14.20 -3.39
CA ASP A 103 -2.94 15.40 -3.25
C ASP A 103 -4.29 15.25 -3.95
N GLY A 104 -4.36 14.46 -5.03
CA GLY A 104 -5.57 14.24 -5.79
C GLY A 104 -5.36 13.45 -7.07
N SER A 105 -6.42 13.29 -7.85
CA SER A 105 -6.44 12.50 -9.08
C SER A 105 -7.16 13.22 -10.21
N ASP A 106 -6.71 13.02 -11.45
CA ASP A 106 -7.41 13.47 -12.65
C ASP A 106 -8.71 12.67 -12.91
N GLU A 107 -8.88 11.53 -12.24
CA GLU A 107 -10.12 10.76 -12.32
C GLU A 107 -11.29 11.50 -11.67
N ASN A 108 -11.03 12.17 -10.54
CA ASN A 108 -12.01 12.98 -9.80
C ASN A 108 -11.33 14.26 -9.31
N PRO A 109 -11.16 15.28 -10.17
CA PRO A 109 -10.38 16.48 -9.86
C PRO A 109 -10.83 17.26 -8.62
N GLU A 110 -12.12 17.17 -8.28
CA GLU A 110 -12.75 17.87 -7.16
C GLU A 110 -12.53 17.17 -5.80
N VAL A 111 -12.07 15.91 -5.83
CA VAL A 111 -11.89 15.13 -4.62
C VAL A 111 -10.42 15.16 -4.21
N PRO A 112 -10.07 15.79 -3.06
CA PRO A 112 -8.70 15.76 -2.56
C PRO A 112 -8.35 14.36 -2.07
N GLY A 113 -7.09 13.97 -2.23
CA GLY A 113 -6.53 12.79 -1.57
C GLY A 113 -6.14 13.08 -0.12
N LEU A 114 -5.34 12.21 0.46
CA LEU A 114 -4.86 12.37 1.84
C LEU A 114 -3.68 13.37 1.94
N GLY A 115 -3.03 13.73 0.83
CA GLY A 115 -1.96 14.74 0.81
C GLY A 115 -0.69 14.38 1.61
N VAL A 116 -0.41 13.08 1.77
CA VAL A 116 0.80 12.59 2.46
C VAL A 116 2.00 12.61 1.52
N VAL A 117 1.76 12.32 0.25
CA VAL A 117 2.77 12.36 -0.82
C VAL A 117 2.42 13.53 -1.75
N PRO A 118 3.22 14.60 -1.78
CA PRO A 118 3.03 15.68 -2.74
C PRO A 118 3.08 15.16 -4.17
N GLY A 119 2.11 15.58 -4.97
CA GLY A 119 2.00 15.14 -6.37
C GLY A 119 0.59 14.68 -6.72
N ARG A 120 0.44 14.12 -7.93
CA ARG A 120 -0.90 13.86 -8.48
C ARG A 120 -0.97 12.52 -9.20
N VAL A 121 -2.18 12.00 -9.26
CA VAL A 121 -2.53 10.78 -10.00
C VAL A 121 -3.09 11.15 -11.37
N HIS A 122 -2.44 10.71 -12.43
CA HIS A 122 -2.75 11.05 -13.81
C HIS A 122 -3.32 9.86 -14.58
N LEU A 123 -4.13 10.13 -15.60
CA LEU A 123 -4.55 9.10 -16.55
C LEU A 123 -3.32 8.63 -17.35
N LEU A 124 -3.17 7.32 -17.55
CA LEU A 124 -2.16 6.77 -18.46
C LEU A 124 -2.27 7.44 -19.84
N PRO A 125 -1.14 7.71 -20.54
CA PRO A 125 -1.14 8.49 -21.77
C PRO A 125 -1.91 7.80 -22.91
N GLU A 126 -2.16 8.59 -23.94
CA GLU A 126 -2.63 8.04 -25.21
C GLU A 126 -1.55 7.15 -25.85
N GLY A 127 -1.97 6.15 -26.62
CA GLY A 127 -1.07 5.20 -27.28
C GLY A 127 -0.78 3.94 -26.48
N VAL A 128 -1.12 3.89 -25.20
CA VAL A 128 -1.10 2.65 -24.42
C VAL A 128 -2.53 2.14 -24.13
N LYS A 129 -2.68 0.84 -23.98
CA LYS A 129 -3.98 0.25 -23.60
C LYS A 129 -4.34 0.62 -22.16
N ARG A 130 -5.56 1.06 -21.95
CA ARG A 130 -6.14 1.36 -20.63
C ARG A 130 -7.30 0.42 -20.33
N PRO A 131 -7.31 -0.27 -19.19
CA PRO A 131 -6.28 -0.31 -18.14
C PRO A 131 -5.00 -1.05 -18.57
N GLN A 132 -3.85 -0.72 -17.93
CA GLN A 132 -2.73 -1.63 -17.83
C GLN A 132 -3.21 -2.83 -17.02
N MET A 133 -3.47 -3.96 -17.65
CA MET A 133 -3.93 -5.19 -17.00
C MET A 133 -3.04 -6.33 -17.45
N GLN A 134 -1.94 -6.53 -16.72
CA GLN A 134 -0.88 -7.47 -17.09
C GLN A 134 0.11 -7.70 -15.95
N TRP A 135 0.92 -8.72 -16.10
CA TRP A 135 2.18 -8.86 -15.38
C TRP A 135 3.22 -7.93 -16.01
N ASN A 136 4.02 -7.27 -15.18
CA ASN A 136 5.12 -6.42 -15.64
C ASN A 136 6.28 -6.49 -14.65
N VAL A 137 7.46 -6.10 -15.11
CA VAL A 137 8.71 -6.13 -14.35
C VAL A 137 8.85 -4.86 -13.54
N LEU A 138 9.25 -4.98 -12.27
CA LEU A 138 9.64 -3.84 -11.45
C LEU A 138 11.12 -3.50 -11.69
N ARG A 139 11.40 -2.20 -11.72
CA ARG A 139 12.74 -1.63 -11.68
C ARG A 139 12.87 -0.80 -10.42
N TRP A 140 13.70 -1.25 -9.49
CA TRP A 140 13.93 -0.55 -8.24
C TRP A 140 14.79 0.70 -8.45
N SER A 141 14.38 1.82 -7.84
CA SER A 141 15.10 3.10 -7.94
C SER A 141 16.37 3.15 -7.07
N GLY A 142 16.49 2.22 -6.13
CA GLY A 142 17.62 2.10 -5.20
C GLY A 142 17.38 1.01 -4.16
N PRO A 143 18.28 0.87 -3.18
CA PRO A 143 18.10 -0.06 -2.07
C PRO A 143 16.83 0.26 -1.27
N THR A 144 16.01 -0.74 -1.04
CA THR A 144 14.78 -0.65 -0.24
C THR A 144 14.48 -1.99 0.41
N SER A 145 14.03 -1.99 1.67
CA SER A 145 13.60 -3.21 2.35
C SER A 145 12.40 -3.88 1.69
N MET A 146 11.63 -3.14 0.87
CA MET A 146 10.57 -3.76 0.04
C MET A 146 11.13 -4.84 -0.91
N ALA A 147 12.38 -4.69 -1.36
CA ALA A 147 13.02 -5.55 -2.35
C ALA A 147 13.80 -6.72 -1.74
N ASP A 148 13.88 -6.83 -0.41
CA ASP A 148 14.70 -7.83 0.26
C ASP A 148 14.29 -9.26 -0.14
N GLY A 149 15.28 -10.03 -0.63
CA GLY A 149 15.09 -11.41 -1.07
C GLY A 149 14.33 -11.58 -2.39
N LEU A 150 14.11 -10.50 -3.14
CA LEU A 150 13.60 -10.54 -4.52
C LEU A 150 14.76 -10.62 -5.52
N GLU A 151 14.51 -11.28 -6.67
CA GLU A 151 15.39 -11.19 -7.84
C GLU A 151 15.43 -9.75 -8.38
N PRO A 152 16.43 -9.34 -9.16
CA PRO A 152 16.57 -7.95 -9.65
C PRO A 152 15.38 -7.43 -10.44
N ASP A 153 14.73 -8.30 -11.23
CA ASP A 153 13.62 -7.95 -12.15
C ASP A 153 12.34 -8.74 -11.81
N PRO A 154 11.71 -8.49 -10.63
CA PRO A 154 10.57 -9.27 -10.21
C PRO A 154 9.32 -8.91 -11.01
N TRP A 155 8.56 -9.94 -11.44
CA TRP A 155 7.29 -9.77 -12.10
C TRP A 155 6.16 -9.60 -11.08
N VAL A 156 5.31 -8.60 -11.29
CA VAL A 156 4.12 -8.33 -10.45
C VAL A 156 2.90 -8.02 -11.31
N TYR A 157 1.71 -8.12 -10.73
CA TYR A 157 0.45 -7.95 -11.44
C TYR A 157 -0.13 -6.54 -11.27
N PHE A 158 -0.40 -5.88 -12.39
CA PHE A 158 -1.01 -4.56 -12.48
C PHE A 158 -2.42 -4.63 -13.04
N VAL A 159 -3.32 -3.77 -12.54
CA VAL A 159 -4.63 -3.48 -13.12
C VAL A 159 -5.05 -2.06 -12.76
N HIS A 160 -4.69 -1.07 -13.58
CA HIS A 160 -5.01 0.34 -13.34
C HIS A 160 -5.03 1.16 -14.63
N SER A 161 -5.81 2.25 -14.65
CA SER A 161 -5.85 3.23 -15.74
C SER A 161 -5.17 4.54 -15.38
N TYR A 162 -4.99 4.80 -14.08
CA TYR A 162 -4.36 5.99 -13.52
C TYR A 162 -3.09 5.59 -12.79
N TRP A 163 -2.08 6.48 -12.80
CA TRP A 163 -0.77 6.26 -12.18
C TRP A 163 -0.33 7.48 -11.40
N ALA A 164 0.38 7.28 -10.32
CA ALA A 164 0.81 8.32 -9.42
C ALA A 164 2.15 8.93 -9.87
N GLN A 165 2.24 10.26 -9.83
CA GLN A 165 3.47 11.00 -10.10
C GLN A 165 3.78 11.89 -8.89
N PRO A 166 4.75 11.52 -8.04
CA PRO A 166 5.20 12.38 -6.96
C PRO A 166 5.98 13.58 -7.50
N ASP A 167 5.80 14.74 -6.86
CA ASP A 167 6.56 15.97 -7.18
C ASP A 167 8.05 15.81 -6.84
N ASP A 168 8.35 15.05 -5.78
CA ASP A 168 9.72 14.69 -5.39
C ASP A 168 10.02 13.25 -5.81
N PRO A 169 10.95 13.06 -6.79
CA PRO A 169 11.33 11.71 -7.25
C PRO A 169 11.91 10.80 -6.16
N SER A 170 12.35 11.35 -5.03
CA SER A 170 12.88 10.55 -3.92
C SER A 170 11.83 9.63 -3.28
N TYR A 171 10.54 9.87 -3.50
CA TYR A 171 9.48 8.95 -3.09
C TYR A 171 9.38 7.71 -3.97
N VAL A 172 9.90 7.73 -5.21
CA VAL A 172 9.76 6.61 -6.15
C VAL A 172 10.68 5.46 -5.73
N ALA A 173 10.11 4.39 -5.22
CA ALA A 173 10.83 3.18 -4.83
C ALA A 173 11.03 2.22 -6.00
N ALA A 174 10.04 2.13 -6.90
CA ALA A 174 10.13 1.30 -8.11
C ALA A 174 9.28 1.87 -9.24
N THR A 175 9.70 1.58 -10.46
CA THR A 175 8.98 1.89 -11.70
C THR A 175 8.71 0.63 -12.52
N CYS A 176 7.85 0.72 -13.53
CA CYS A 176 7.73 -0.24 -14.61
C CYS A 176 7.58 0.49 -15.95
N ASP A 177 7.97 -0.17 -17.04
CA ASP A 177 7.81 0.37 -18.39
C ASP A 177 6.41 -0.02 -18.94
N TYR A 178 5.61 0.99 -19.27
CA TYR A 178 4.33 0.80 -19.96
C TYR A 178 4.12 1.90 -21.01
N GLY A 179 5.05 2.01 -21.97
CA GLY A 179 5.09 3.09 -22.97
C GLY A 179 5.57 4.42 -22.41
N ILE A 180 5.50 4.58 -21.11
CA ILE A 180 6.19 5.56 -20.27
C ILE A 180 6.76 4.85 -19.06
N GLU A 181 7.63 5.52 -18.34
CA GLU A 181 8.04 5.05 -17.01
C GLU A 181 6.93 5.36 -16.01
N VAL A 182 6.27 4.31 -15.50
CA VAL A 182 5.16 4.39 -14.56
C VAL A 182 5.68 4.15 -13.15
N THR A 183 5.34 5.02 -12.19
CA THR A 183 5.58 4.78 -10.76
C THR A 183 4.82 3.52 -10.32
N ALA A 184 5.56 2.47 -9.99
CA ALA A 184 5.01 1.19 -9.55
C ALA A 184 4.94 1.08 -8.03
N ALA A 185 5.85 1.75 -7.32
CA ALA A 185 5.83 1.84 -5.85
C ALA A 185 6.43 3.16 -5.37
N VAL A 186 5.93 3.64 -4.25
CA VAL A 186 6.52 4.75 -3.50
C VAL A 186 6.89 4.29 -2.09
N ALA A 187 7.95 4.87 -1.53
CA ALA A 187 8.36 4.61 -0.16
C ALA A 187 9.01 5.86 0.46
N ARG A 188 8.71 6.12 1.72
CA ARG A 188 9.42 7.11 2.54
C ARG A 188 9.30 6.72 4.01
N GLY A 189 10.42 6.69 4.72
CA GLY A 189 10.44 6.22 6.10
C GLY A 189 9.88 4.79 6.18
N ARG A 190 8.79 4.62 6.90
CA ARG A 190 8.08 3.35 7.07
C ARG A 190 6.74 3.29 6.28
N MET A 191 6.47 4.30 5.47
CA MET A 191 5.34 4.31 4.55
C MET A 191 5.76 3.70 3.23
N TRP A 192 5.07 2.62 2.83
CA TRP A 192 5.20 1.95 1.53
C TRP A 192 3.87 2.02 0.80
N ALA A 193 3.90 2.11 -0.51
CA ALA A 193 2.69 1.91 -1.29
C ALA A 193 2.99 1.37 -2.68
N THR A 194 2.10 0.51 -3.21
CA THR A 194 2.27 -0.19 -4.48
C THR A 194 1.09 0.09 -5.41
N GLN A 195 1.36 0.37 -6.68
CA GLN A 195 0.33 0.46 -7.71
C GLN A 195 -0.14 -0.93 -8.16
N PHE A 196 0.75 -1.91 -8.10
CA PHE A 196 0.42 -3.31 -8.32
C PHE A 196 -0.24 -3.94 -7.10
N HIS A 197 -0.80 -5.13 -7.29
CA HIS A 197 -1.43 -5.92 -6.26
C HIS A 197 -0.49 -7.00 -5.73
N PRO A 198 0.19 -6.81 -4.59
CA PRO A 198 1.08 -7.84 -4.05
C PRO A 198 0.32 -9.14 -3.74
N GLU A 199 -0.93 -9.06 -3.28
CA GLU A 199 -1.79 -10.23 -3.00
C GLU A 199 -2.17 -11.03 -4.28
N LYS A 200 -1.88 -10.48 -5.48
CA LYS A 200 -2.08 -11.14 -6.77
C LYS A 200 -0.79 -11.41 -7.54
N SER A 201 0.35 -11.09 -6.94
CA SER A 201 1.66 -11.13 -7.60
C SER A 201 2.48 -12.37 -7.26
N ALA A 202 1.80 -13.48 -6.94
CA ALA A 202 2.40 -14.78 -6.63
C ALA A 202 3.56 -14.68 -5.61
N ALA A 203 4.67 -15.40 -5.82
CA ALA A 203 5.78 -15.44 -4.86
C ALA A 203 6.43 -14.07 -4.64
N ASN A 204 6.58 -13.24 -5.69
CA ASN A 204 7.18 -11.91 -5.56
C ASN A 204 6.31 -10.98 -4.71
N GLY A 205 4.99 -11.03 -4.91
CA GLY A 205 4.07 -10.24 -4.09
C GLY A 205 4.04 -10.70 -2.63
N LEU A 206 4.05 -12.01 -2.39
CA LEU A 206 4.13 -12.56 -1.03
C LEU A 206 5.45 -12.15 -0.35
N ARG A 207 6.57 -12.16 -1.07
CA ARG A 207 7.86 -11.69 -0.53
C ARG A 207 7.80 -10.21 -0.10
N ILE A 208 7.18 -9.33 -0.90
CA ILE A 208 6.99 -7.92 -0.52
C ILE A 208 6.12 -7.81 0.74
N LEU A 209 5.06 -8.61 0.86
CA LEU A 209 4.24 -8.65 2.08
C LEU A 209 5.00 -9.22 3.28
N GLU A 210 5.84 -10.25 3.10
CA GLU A 210 6.75 -10.76 4.14
C GLU A 210 7.69 -9.66 4.65
N ASN A 211 8.28 -8.89 3.73
CA ASN A 211 9.14 -7.75 4.06
C ASN A 211 8.37 -6.68 4.85
N PHE A 212 7.12 -6.37 4.45
CA PHE A 212 6.26 -5.46 5.20
C PHE A 212 5.96 -5.98 6.62
N VAL A 213 5.66 -7.27 6.78
CA VAL A 213 5.45 -7.90 8.10
C VAL A 213 6.74 -7.85 8.94
N ALA A 214 7.91 -8.04 8.32
CA ALA A 214 9.19 -7.91 9.01
C ALA A 214 9.42 -6.47 9.53
N GLU A 215 9.07 -5.45 8.76
CA GLU A 215 9.12 -4.05 9.20
C GLU A 215 8.24 -3.80 10.43
N THR A 216 7.07 -4.44 10.54
CA THR A 216 6.20 -4.27 11.71
C THR A 216 6.83 -4.83 12.99
N ARG A 217 7.66 -5.88 12.88
CA ARG A 217 8.40 -6.47 14.01
C ARG A 217 9.60 -5.64 14.43
N ALA A 218 10.26 -4.96 13.48
CA ALA A 218 11.44 -4.14 13.75
C ALA A 218 11.11 -2.81 14.44
N GLY A 219 9.88 -2.36 14.45
CA GLY A 219 9.49 -1.01 14.82
C GLY A 219 9.01 -0.76 16.23
N VAL A 220 9.07 -1.73 17.11
CA VAL A 220 8.76 -1.58 18.54
C VAL A 220 10.08 -1.62 19.33
N ARG A 221 10.91 -0.62 19.14
CA ARG A 221 12.07 -0.36 20.01
C ARG A 221 11.95 0.99 20.67
#